data_bc73611597c2a57a113d190f299218e7
#
_entry.id   bc73611597c2a57a113d190f299218e7
#
_cell.length_a   1.000
_cell.length_b   1.000
_cell.length_c   1.000
_cell.angle_alpha   90.00
_cell.angle_beta   90.00
_cell.angle_gamma   90.00
#
_symmetry.space_group_name_H-M   'P 1'
#
loop_
_entity.id
_entity.type
_entity.pdbx_description
1 polymer ?
#
loop_
_entity_poly.entity_id
_entity_poly.type
_entity_poly.pdbx_seq_one_letter_code
_entity_poly.pdbx_strand_id
1 'polypeptide(L)'
;WQDFIGGIVDIGFEGEGFSYDNESPRHKYYLYPYQLASRLTTNKEYMEFMENNGYENPCYWFSEGWEWIKYTDIHHPLYWRHEKDGWKEYTLHGLIPLDPDLPVMHISLYEASAFAQWNNARLPTEVEWENAVLQQNTPIYPVEKVFFHPQAKPTEETDKLRELFGSA
;
A
#
# COMPACT_ATOMS: atom_id res chain seq x y z
N TRP A 1 3.57 12.76 -8.44
CA TRP A 1 4.06 13.11 -7.10
C TRP A 1 3.37 14.37 -6.60
N GLN A 2 3.12 14.42 -5.30
CA GLN A 2 2.55 15.58 -4.61
C GLN A 2 3.58 16.10 -3.61
N ASP A 3 3.81 17.41 -3.65
CA ASP A 3 4.76 18.09 -2.77
C ASP A 3 4.10 18.41 -1.41
N PHE A 4 4.83 18.14 -0.34
CA PHE A 4 4.46 18.53 1.02
C PHE A 4 5.55 19.44 1.60
N ILE A 5 5.11 20.62 2.06
CA ILE A 5 5.99 21.58 2.73
C ILE A 5 6.24 21.07 4.14
N GLY A 6 7.50 20.86 4.47
CA GLY A 6 7.89 20.50 5.82
C GLY A 6 7.56 21.59 6.85
N GLY A 7 7.97 21.37 8.08
CA GLY A 7 7.74 22.27 9.20
C GLY A 7 7.34 21.54 10.47
N ILE A 8 6.85 22.28 11.46
CA ILE A 8 6.33 21.70 12.69
C ILE A 8 4.86 21.32 12.46
N VAL A 9 4.55 20.04 12.61
CA VAL A 9 3.21 19.47 12.47
C VAL A 9 2.78 18.81 13.78
N ASP A 10 1.48 18.69 13.98
CA ASP A 10 0.92 17.96 15.12
C ASP A 10 0.55 16.56 14.65
N ILE A 11 1.11 15.55 15.31
CA ILE A 11 0.97 14.13 15.01
C ILE A 11 0.35 13.41 16.20
N GLY A 12 -0.49 12.43 15.92
CA GLY A 12 -1.13 11.59 16.91
C GLY A 12 -2.55 12.04 17.27
N PHE A 13 -3.19 11.23 18.09
CA PHE A 13 -4.58 11.41 18.48
C PHE A 13 -4.73 12.31 19.71
N GLU A 14 -5.72 13.20 19.64
CA GLU A 14 -6.20 14.02 20.76
C GLU A 14 -7.72 14.14 20.63
N GLY A 15 -8.45 13.55 21.58
CA GLY A 15 -9.90 13.61 21.57
C GLY A 15 -10.55 12.56 22.46
N GLU A 16 -11.88 12.51 22.43
CA GLU A 16 -12.68 11.46 23.05
C GLU A 16 -12.94 10.37 22.00
N GLY A 17 -12.70 9.11 22.35
CA GLY A 17 -12.95 7.98 21.49
C GLY A 17 -11.84 6.94 21.55
N PHE A 18 -11.91 5.95 20.67
CA PHE A 18 -10.90 4.91 20.57
C PHE A 18 -9.65 5.43 19.86
N SER A 19 -8.49 5.19 20.45
CA SER A 19 -7.18 5.28 19.77
C SER A 19 -6.31 4.12 20.25
N TYR A 20 -5.31 3.75 19.47
CA TYR A 20 -4.29 2.83 19.94
C TYR A 20 -3.31 3.55 20.90
N ASP A 21 -2.64 2.81 21.75
CA ASP A 21 -1.70 3.34 22.74
C ASP A 21 -0.52 4.10 22.11
N ASN A 22 -0.09 3.69 20.93
CA ASN A 22 0.99 4.34 20.17
C ASN A 22 0.56 5.61 19.41
N GLU A 23 -0.73 5.89 19.32
CA GLU A 23 -1.26 7.12 18.70
C GLU A 23 -1.32 8.30 19.67
N SER A 24 -1.12 8.08 20.95
CA SER A 24 -1.23 9.11 21.98
C SER A 24 0.07 9.25 22.78
N PRO A 25 0.36 10.46 23.31
CA PRO A 25 -0.38 11.72 23.15
C PRO A 25 -0.08 12.41 21.83
N ARG A 26 -0.98 13.29 21.38
CA ARG A 26 -0.69 14.20 20.27
C ARG A 26 0.50 15.07 20.61
N HIS A 27 1.45 15.19 19.68
CA HIS A 27 2.71 15.88 19.90
C HIS A 27 3.21 16.59 18.65
N LYS A 28 4.14 17.53 18.84
CA LYS A 28 4.77 18.24 17.73
C LYS A 28 5.94 17.45 17.15
N TYR A 29 5.96 17.37 15.84
CA TYR A 29 7.03 16.74 15.09
C TYR A 29 7.54 17.66 13.99
N TYR A 30 8.86 17.66 13.73
CA TYR A 30 9.43 18.42 12.61
C TYR A 30 9.61 17.52 11.41
N LEU A 31 8.93 17.85 10.32
CA LEU A 31 9.06 17.21 9.02
C LEU A 31 9.94 18.02 8.09
N TYR A 32 10.86 17.34 7.40
CA TYR A 32 11.51 17.92 6.21
C TYR A 32 10.51 17.95 5.04
N PRO A 33 10.69 18.86 4.05
CA PRO A 33 9.91 18.79 2.82
C PRO A 33 10.05 17.41 2.15
N TYR A 34 8.97 16.86 1.67
CA TYR A 34 8.94 15.54 1.03
C TYR A 34 7.92 15.49 -0.11
N GLN A 35 8.03 14.44 -0.92
CA GLN A 35 7.06 14.13 -1.97
C GLN A 35 6.43 12.78 -1.69
N LEU A 36 5.15 12.66 -1.96
CA LEU A 36 4.41 11.41 -1.88
C LEU A 36 3.75 11.11 -3.22
N ALA A 37 3.70 9.83 -3.60
CA ALA A 37 2.95 9.43 -4.79
C ALA A 37 1.46 9.76 -4.59
N SER A 38 0.85 10.35 -5.61
CA SER A 38 -0.57 10.78 -5.54
C SER A 38 -1.56 9.62 -5.66
N ARG A 39 -1.07 8.41 -5.93
CA ARG A 39 -1.84 7.18 -6.05
C ARG A 39 -1.01 5.97 -5.60
N LEU A 40 -1.69 4.85 -5.41
CA LEU A 40 -1.04 3.59 -5.14
C LEU A 40 -0.27 3.06 -6.36
N THR A 41 0.79 2.30 -6.12
CA THR A 41 1.53 1.58 -7.15
C THR A 41 0.65 0.53 -7.80
N THR A 42 0.60 0.52 -9.13
CA THR A 42 -0.20 -0.44 -9.89
C THR A 42 0.53 -1.76 -10.13
N ASN A 43 -0.24 -2.81 -10.44
CA ASN A 43 0.30 -4.11 -10.86
C ASN A 43 1.22 -3.97 -12.07
N LYS A 44 0.87 -3.11 -13.02
CA LYS A 44 1.70 -2.84 -14.19
C LYS A 44 3.08 -2.29 -13.81
N GLU A 45 3.12 -1.28 -12.96
CA GLU A 45 4.38 -0.70 -12.50
C GLU A 45 5.23 -1.72 -11.74
N TYR A 46 4.57 -2.60 -11.00
CA TYR A 46 5.27 -3.65 -10.28
C TYR A 46 5.80 -4.74 -11.23
N MET A 47 5.06 -5.09 -12.29
CA MET A 47 5.56 -5.97 -13.35
C MET A 47 6.79 -5.38 -14.04
N GLU A 48 6.81 -4.07 -14.31
CA GLU A 48 7.99 -3.40 -14.87
C GLU A 48 9.22 -3.54 -13.96
N PHE A 49 9.07 -3.45 -12.65
CA PHE A 49 10.13 -3.72 -11.69
C PHE A 49 10.64 -5.18 -11.79
N MET A 50 9.73 -6.15 -11.87
CA MET A 50 10.09 -7.57 -12.03
C MET A 50 10.84 -7.81 -13.34
N GLU A 51 10.35 -7.29 -14.46
CA GLU A 51 10.95 -7.41 -15.80
C GLU A 51 12.33 -6.75 -15.89
N ASN A 52 12.60 -5.73 -15.06
CA ASN A 52 13.90 -5.06 -14.94
C ASN A 52 14.79 -5.68 -13.88
N ASN A 53 14.67 -6.99 -13.65
CA ASN A 53 15.50 -7.76 -12.72
C ASN A 53 15.39 -7.27 -11.26
N GLY A 54 14.23 -6.79 -10.85
CA GLY A 54 14.00 -6.28 -9.49
C GLY A 54 14.28 -7.31 -8.41
N TYR A 55 13.95 -8.56 -8.64
CA TYR A 55 14.22 -9.68 -7.73
C TYR A 55 15.63 -10.28 -7.85
N GLU A 56 16.40 -9.88 -8.85
CA GLU A 56 17.76 -10.40 -9.11
C GLU A 56 18.86 -9.44 -8.69
N ASN A 57 18.55 -8.18 -8.45
CA ASN A 57 19.52 -7.15 -8.11
C ASN A 57 19.56 -6.87 -6.60
N PRO A 58 20.61 -7.30 -5.87
CA PRO A 58 20.70 -7.11 -4.42
C PRO A 58 20.75 -5.64 -3.98
N CYS A 59 21.10 -4.72 -4.88
CA CYS A 59 21.22 -3.30 -4.55
C CYS A 59 19.90 -2.62 -4.16
N TYR A 60 18.77 -3.22 -4.49
CA TYR A 60 17.46 -2.70 -4.12
C TYR A 60 16.95 -3.20 -2.77
N TRP A 61 17.54 -4.27 -2.24
CA TRP A 61 17.00 -5.01 -1.12
C TRP A 61 17.74 -4.72 0.19
N PHE A 62 16.99 -4.71 1.28
CA PHE A 62 17.60 -4.90 2.59
C PHE A 62 18.22 -6.29 2.68
N SER A 63 19.31 -6.45 3.46
CA SER A 63 20.04 -7.71 3.59
C SER A 63 19.14 -8.90 3.95
N GLU A 64 18.24 -8.70 4.92
CA GLU A 64 17.29 -9.72 5.37
C GLU A 64 16.29 -10.10 4.27
N GLY A 65 15.78 -9.11 3.54
CA GLY A 65 14.89 -9.33 2.41
C GLY A 65 15.59 -10.08 1.27
N TRP A 66 16.85 -9.74 1.01
CA TRP A 66 17.66 -10.44 0.02
C TRP A 66 17.92 -11.90 0.39
N GLU A 67 18.25 -12.18 1.63
CA GLU A 67 18.38 -13.55 2.13
C GLU A 67 17.08 -14.33 2.05
N TRP A 68 15.96 -13.68 2.41
CA TRP A 68 14.63 -14.27 2.36
C TRP A 68 14.24 -14.69 0.94
N ILE A 69 14.40 -13.83 -0.08
CA ILE A 69 14.05 -14.20 -1.46
C ILE A 69 14.94 -15.31 -2.00
N LYS A 70 16.24 -15.33 -1.66
CA LYS A 70 17.13 -16.43 -2.05
C LYS A 70 16.77 -17.76 -1.39
N TYR A 71 16.32 -17.71 -0.14
CA TYR A 71 15.93 -18.91 0.58
C TYR A 71 14.59 -19.48 0.09
N THR A 72 13.64 -18.59 -0.24
CA THR A 72 12.28 -18.96 -0.64
C THR A 72 12.10 -19.12 -2.14
N ASP A 73 13.09 -18.69 -2.94
CA ASP A 73 13.06 -18.67 -4.41
C ASP A 73 11.83 -17.90 -4.97
N ILE A 74 11.49 -16.79 -4.31
CA ILE A 74 10.38 -15.92 -4.70
C ILE A 74 10.85 -14.90 -5.73
N HIS A 75 10.10 -14.76 -6.83
CA HIS A 75 10.36 -13.83 -7.92
C HIS A 75 9.17 -12.96 -8.32
N HIS A 76 8.09 -13.02 -7.55
CA HIS A 76 6.85 -12.27 -7.80
C HIS A 76 6.04 -12.15 -6.49
N PRO A 77 5.06 -11.23 -6.41
CA PRO A 77 4.18 -11.10 -5.26
C PRO A 77 3.46 -12.41 -4.91
N LEU A 78 3.17 -12.56 -3.61
CA LEU A 78 2.40 -13.70 -3.13
C LEU A 78 1.05 -13.76 -3.86
N TYR A 79 0.60 -14.97 -4.19
CA TYR A 79 -0.63 -15.25 -4.94
C TYR A 79 -0.60 -14.91 -6.44
N TRP A 80 0.45 -14.30 -6.98
CA TRP A 80 0.59 -14.18 -8.41
C TRP A 80 1.02 -15.51 -9.03
N ARG A 81 0.56 -15.76 -10.25
CA ARG A 81 0.92 -16.94 -11.05
C ARG A 81 1.12 -16.52 -12.50
N HIS A 82 2.22 -16.94 -13.08
CA HIS A 82 2.43 -16.76 -14.51
C HIS A 82 1.97 -18.01 -15.26
N GLU A 83 0.97 -17.85 -16.11
CA GLU A 83 0.45 -18.91 -16.97
C GLU A 83 0.71 -18.60 -18.44
N LYS A 84 0.30 -19.51 -19.35
CA LYS A 84 0.54 -19.37 -20.79
C LYS A 84 -0.13 -18.13 -21.39
N ASP A 85 -1.19 -17.66 -20.79
CA ASP A 85 -2.02 -16.51 -21.21
C ASP A 85 -1.73 -15.25 -20.39
N GLY A 86 -0.68 -15.25 -19.54
CA GLY A 86 -0.21 -14.09 -18.79
C GLY A 86 -0.29 -14.24 -17.28
N TRP A 87 -0.12 -13.13 -16.61
CA TRP A 87 -0.18 -13.05 -15.16
C TRP A 87 -1.61 -13.17 -14.64
N LYS A 88 -1.79 -13.94 -13.57
CA LYS A 88 -3.03 -14.12 -12.83
C LYS A 88 -2.78 -13.93 -11.34
N GLU A 89 -3.82 -13.57 -10.60
CA GLU A 89 -3.82 -13.55 -9.15
C GLU A 89 -4.83 -14.54 -8.58
N TYR A 90 -4.47 -15.13 -7.44
CA TYR A 90 -5.37 -16.01 -6.70
C TYR A 90 -6.14 -15.19 -5.66
N THR A 91 -7.46 -15.19 -5.81
CA THR A 91 -8.39 -14.44 -4.96
C THR A 91 -9.39 -15.38 -4.29
N LEU A 92 -10.28 -14.85 -3.46
CA LEU A 92 -11.40 -15.62 -2.91
C LEU A 92 -12.38 -16.13 -3.98
N HIS A 93 -12.33 -15.58 -5.19
CA HIS A 93 -13.10 -16.03 -6.34
C HIS A 93 -12.34 -17.01 -7.24
N GLY A 94 -11.16 -17.45 -6.80
CA GLY A 94 -10.26 -18.32 -7.55
C GLY A 94 -9.17 -17.53 -8.29
N LEU A 95 -8.59 -18.20 -9.30
CA LEU A 95 -7.51 -17.63 -10.11
C LEU A 95 -8.12 -16.79 -11.24
N ILE A 96 -7.87 -15.49 -11.21
CA ILE A 96 -8.38 -14.53 -12.20
C ILE A 96 -7.23 -13.82 -12.93
N PRO A 97 -7.44 -13.31 -14.15
CA PRO A 97 -6.44 -12.49 -14.83
C PRO A 97 -6.02 -11.29 -13.97
N LEU A 98 -4.73 -11.03 -13.90
CA LEU A 98 -4.20 -9.86 -13.19
C LEU A 98 -4.58 -8.58 -13.92
N ASP A 99 -5.29 -7.68 -13.27
CA ASP A 99 -5.62 -6.38 -13.82
C ASP A 99 -4.41 -5.42 -13.63
N PRO A 100 -3.79 -4.93 -14.72
CA PRO A 100 -2.60 -4.10 -14.65
C PRO A 100 -2.81 -2.74 -13.99
N ASP A 101 -4.02 -2.22 -13.98
CA ASP A 101 -4.33 -0.88 -13.48
C ASP A 101 -4.72 -0.86 -12.00
N LEU A 102 -4.88 -2.03 -11.39
CA LEU A 102 -5.17 -2.14 -9.97
C LEU A 102 -3.91 -2.00 -9.12
N PRO A 103 -4.06 -1.58 -7.84
CA PRO A 103 -2.96 -1.54 -6.90
C PRO A 103 -2.34 -2.92 -6.68
N VAL A 104 -1.01 -2.97 -6.66
CA VAL A 104 -0.30 -4.20 -6.27
C VAL A 104 -0.60 -4.55 -4.81
N MET A 105 -0.91 -5.82 -4.57
CA MET A 105 -1.22 -6.37 -3.25
C MET A 105 -0.33 -7.57 -2.94
N HIS A 106 -0.37 -8.00 -1.66
CA HIS A 106 0.30 -9.21 -1.19
C HIS A 106 1.82 -9.18 -1.38
N ILE A 107 2.42 -8.00 -1.23
CA ILE A 107 3.86 -7.78 -1.17
C ILE A 107 4.31 -7.59 0.27
N SER A 108 5.51 -8.04 0.59
CA SER A 108 6.15 -7.81 1.88
C SER A 108 6.73 -6.39 1.98
N LEU A 109 7.10 -5.98 3.20
CA LEU A 109 7.86 -4.75 3.41
C LEU A 109 9.16 -4.71 2.58
N TYR A 110 9.84 -5.85 2.45
CA TYR A 110 11.08 -5.96 1.69
C TYR A 110 10.85 -5.72 0.21
N GLU A 111 9.80 -6.29 -0.36
CA GLU A 111 9.39 -6.12 -1.75
C GLU A 111 8.97 -4.67 -2.02
N ALA A 112 8.17 -4.08 -1.14
CA ALA A 112 7.75 -2.68 -1.25
C ALA A 112 8.95 -1.71 -1.18
N SER A 113 9.91 -1.97 -0.27
CA SER A 113 11.16 -1.19 -0.17
C SER A 113 12.05 -1.34 -1.39
N ALA A 114 12.18 -2.56 -1.93
CA ALA A 114 12.99 -2.82 -3.12
C ALA A 114 12.40 -2.12 -4.35
N PHE A 115 11.09 -2.18 -4.53
CA PHE A 115 10.39 -1.42 -5.56
C PHE A 115 10.61 0.09 -5.43
N ALA A 116 10.47 0.64 -4.21
CA ALA A 116 10.70 2.06 -3.97
C ALA A 116 12.15 2.45 -4.32
N GLN A 117 13.13 1.66 -3.90
CA GLN A 117 14.54 1.89 -4.22
C GLN A 117 14.82 1.83 -5.73
N TRP A 118 14.20 0.89 -6.45
CA TRP A 118 14.30 0.81 -7.90
C TRP A 118 13.77 2.09 -8.58
N ASN A 119 12.70 2.67 -8.04
CA ASN A 119 12.13 3.95 -8.49
C ASN A 119 12.88 5.19 -7.96
N ASN A 120 14.07 5.01 -7.37
CA ASN A 120 14.83 6.09 -6.75
C ASN A 120 14.03 6.86 -5.69
N ALA A 121 13.24 6.13 -4.92
CA ALA A 121 12.38 6.61 -3.85
C ALA A 121 12.56 5.76 -2.58
N ARG A 122 11.78 6.03 -1.56
CA ARG A 122 11.65 5.22 -0.36
C ARG A 122 10.20 5.14 0.08
N LEU A 123 9.90 4.23 0.97
CA LEU A 123 8.59 4.22 1.63
C LEU A 123 8.45 5.48 2.51
N PRO A 124 7.24 6.02 2.64
CA PRO A 124 6.99 7.12 3.56
C PRO A 124 7.16 6.65 5.00
N THR A 125 7.52 7.57 5.88
CA THR A 125 7.42 7.34 7.31
C THR A 125 5.97 7.49 7.76
N GLU A 126 5.65 6.94 8.95
CA GLU A 126 4.33 7.08 9.57
C GLU A 126 3.89 8.55 9.64
N VAL A 127 4.78 9.41 10.13
CA VAL A 127 4.48 10.85 10.28
C VAL A 127 4.31 11.59 8.95
N GLU A 128 5.03 11.21 7.91
CA GLU A 128 4.84 11.76 6.56
C GLU A 128 3.47 11.35 6.01
N TRP A 129 3.10 10.08 6.19
CA TRP A 129 1.82 9.56 5.75
C TRP A 129 0.66 10.21 6.49
N GLU A 130 0.70 10.27 7.83
CA GLU A 130 -0.32 10.91 8.65
C GLU A 130 -0.50 12.38 8.27
N ASN A 131 0.62 13.12 8.17
CA ASN A 131 0.58 14.53 7.78
C ASN A 131 -0.02 14.73 6.38
N ALA A 132 0.29 13.85 5.42
CA ALA A 132 -0.26 13.93 4.07
C ALA A 132 -1.78 13.72 4.07
N VAL A 133 -2.27 12.75 4.84
CA VAL A 133 -3.71 12.47 4.98
C VAL A 133 -4.43 13.66 5.62
N LEU A 134 -3.89 14.23 6.69
CA LEU A 134 -4.47 15.38 7.38
C LEU A 134 -4.52 16.64 6.49
N GLN A 135 -3.51 16.87 5.66
CA GLN A 135 -3.48 18.03 4.76
C GLN A 135 -4.46 17.93 3.58
N GLN A 136 -4.83 16.75 3.18
CA GLN A 136 -5.75 16.56 2.05
C GLN A 136 -7.21 16.83 2.39
N ASN A 137 -7.57 17.16 3.63
CA ASN A 137 -8.96 17.32 4.10
C ASN A 137 -9.88 16.17 3.67
N THR A 138 -9.31 15.04 3.32
CA THR A 138 -10.07 13.85 2.97
C THR A 138 -10.44 13.20 4.29
N PRO A 139 -11.72 12.94 4.57
CA PRO A 139 -12.09 12.18 5.75
C PRO A 139 -11.29 10.88 5.71
N ILE A 140 -10.51 10.65 6.77
CA ILE A 140 -9.68 9.47 6.95
C ILE A 140 -10.61 8.28 6.80
N TYR A 141 -10.56 7.68 5.62
CA TYR A 141 -11.28 6.47 5.25
C TYR A 141 -12.77 6.43 5.63
N PRO A 142 -13.68 6.61 4.71
CA PRO A 142 -14.80 5.71 4.73
C PRO A 142 -14.19 4.31 4.58
N VAL A 143 -14.38 3.46 5.57
CA VAL A 143 -14.00 2.04 5.59
C VAL A 143 -14.39 1.35 4.26
N GLU A 144 -15.40 1.86 3.61
CA GLU A 144 -15.89 1.53 2.27
C GLU A 144 -14.84 1.56 1.15
N LYS A 145 -13.81 2.40 1.22
CA LYS A 145 -12.77 2.48 0.16
C LYS A 145 -11.59 1.55 0.36
N VAL A 146 -11.40 0.99 1.55
CA VAL A 146 -10.28 0.09 1.86
C VAL A 146 -10.58 -1.34 1.42
N PHE A 147 -11.87 -1.73 1.36
CA PHE A 147 -12.28 -3.10 1.11
C PHE A 147 -12.99 -3.34 -0.22
N PHE A 148 -13.30 -2.30 -0.99
CA PHE A 148 -14.01 -2.45 -2.25
C PHE A 148 -13.18 -2.04 -3.44
N HIS A 149 -12.94 -3.00 -4.30
CA HIS A 149 -12.47 -2.78 -5.65
C HIS A 149 -13.40 -1.79 -6.37
N PRO A 150 -12.90 -0.73 -7.04
CA PRO A 150 -13.75 0.27 -7.70
C PRO A 150 -14.69 -0.30 -8.75
N GLN A 151 -14.44 -1.51 -9.24
CA GLN A 151 -15.27 -2.22 -10.23
C GLN A 151 -16.11 -3.35 -9.63
N ALA A 152 -16.00 -3.65 -8.34
CA ALA A 152 -16.91 -4.59 -7.72
C ALA A 152 -18.30 -3.96 -7.66
N LYS A 153 -19.19 -4.39 -8.55
CA LYS A 153 -20.62 -4.03 -8.43
C LYS A 153 -21.09 -4.51 -7.07
N PRO A 154 -21.83 -3.68 -6.31
CA PRO A 154 -22.47 -4.11 -5.07
C PRO A 154 -23.26 -5.38 -5.35
N THR A 155 -22.95 -6.45 -4.64
CA THR A 155 -23.78 -7.65 -4.67
C THR A 155 -24.86 -7.50 -3.60
N GLU A 156 -25.99 -8.21 -3.72
CA GLU A 156 -27.03 -8.25 -2.68
C GLU A 156 -26.47 -8.61 -1.29
N GLU A 157 -25.33 -9.28 -1.24
CA GLU A 157 -24.64 -9.65 -0.02
C GLU A 157 -23.91 -8.45 0.63
N THR A 158 -23.35 -7.55 -0.16
CA THR A 158 -22.73 -6.31 0.34
C THR A 158 -23.78 -5.32 0.87
N ASP A 159 -24.95 -5.28 0.30
CA ASP A 159 -26.05 -4.46 0.80
C ASP A 159 -26.63 -5.02 2.10
N LYS A 160 -26.72 -6.34 2.26
CA LYS A 160 -27.07 -6.99 3.53
C LYS A 160 -26.06 -6.74 4.65
N LEU A 161 -24.78 -6.70 4.33
CA LEU A 161 -23.76 -6.35 5.31
C LEU A 161 -23.85 -4.89 5.75
N ARG A 162 -24.19 -3.97 4.83
CA ARG A 162 -24.49 -2.57 5.17
C ARG A 162 -25.69 -2.42 6.11
N GLU A 163 -26.75 -3.20 5.89
CA GLU A 163 -27.91 -3.21 6.78
C GLU A 163 -27.62 -3.79 8.16
N LEU A 164 -26.73 -4.80 8.24
CA LEU A 164 -26.38 -5.48 9.50
C LEU A 164 -25.39 -4.71 10.37
N PHE A 165 -24.47 -3.96 9.78
CA PHE A 165 -23.42 -3.26 10.51
C PHE A 165 -23.62 -1.75 10.62
N GLY A 166 -24.72 -1.21 10.07
CA GLY A 166 -25.10 0.18 10.20
C GLY A 166 -24.14 1.14 9.52
N SER A 167 -24.65 2.16 8.88
CA SER A 167 -23.89 3.35 8.56
C SER A 167 -23.50 4.04 9.87
N ALA A 168 -22.25 3.87 10.33
CA ALA A 168 -21.69 4.69 11.38
C ALA A 168 -21.32 6.06 10.82
#